data_7098fe0c96eb18539e94b23ab40cf48d
#
_entry.id   7098fe0c96eb18539e94b23ab40cf48d
#
_cell.length_a   1.000
_cell.length_b   1.000
_cell.length_c   1.000
_cell.angle_alpha   90.00
_cell.angle_beta   90.00
_cell.angle_gamma   90.00
#
_symmetry.space_group_name_H-M   'P 1'
#
loop_
_entity.id
_entity.type
_entity.pdbx_description
1 polymer ?
#
loop_
_entity_poly.entity_id
_entity_poly.type
_entity_poly.pdbx_seq_one_letter_code
_entity_poly.pdbx_strand_id
1 'polypeptide(L)'
;YPFHEQLLNLVRPGNCTVDPVTLVSGLHEAFPEQASADIRGTRLLFLEGHSMGMLIGTRDKPVTRLEDLRGMKIGVSGGGIRVERVKALGATVVGITIPDMYMSLEKGVIDGAVIDGDVLISRKLGDIIRHMTLLNMGGSVFYCVMNPQSYENLPPDLRKVIDDVSADFAPAVMKEFWD
;
A
#
# COMPACT_ATOMS: atom_id res chain seq x y z
N TYR A 1 8.00 -6.75 10.69
CA TYR A 1 6.97 -6.12 9.84
C TYR A 1 6.23 -5.07 10.67
N PRO A 2 5.80 -3.93 10.08
CA PRO A 2 5.02 -2.93 10.80
C PRO A 2 3.76 -3.54 11.42
N PHE A 3 3.46 -3.13 12.63
CA PHE A 3 2.33 -3.68 13.40
C PHE A 3 0.99 -3.53 12.66
N HIS A 4 0.70 -2.34 12.14
CA HIS A 4 -0.53 -2.07 11.40
C HIS A 4 -0.65 -2.92 10.12
N GLU A 5 0.46 -3.13 9.41
CA GLU A 5 0.47 -3.96 8.21
C GLU A 5 0.19 -5.43 8.54
N GLN A 6 0.71 -5.94 9.67
CA GLN A 6 0.41 -7.28 10.13
C GLN A 6 -1.08 -7.46 10.43
N LEU A 7 -1.69 -6.52 11.14
CA LEU A 7 -3.10 -6.61 11.53
C LEU A 7 -4.04 -6.44 10.34
N LEU A 8 -3.79 -5.47 9.46
CA LEU A 8 -4.58 -5.29 8.25
C LEU A 8 -4.58 -6.54 7.36
N ASN A 9 -3.50 -7.30 7.40
CA ASN A 9 -3.35 -8.53 6.64
C ASN A 9 -4.05 -9.75 7.24
N LEU A 10 -4.45 -9.69 8.50
CA LEU A 10 -5.28 -10.71 9.15
C LEU A 10 -6.77 -10.55 8.80
N VAL A 11 -7.18 -9.36 8.42
CA VAL A 11 -8.55 -9.09 7.98
C VAL A 11 -8.68 -9.51 6.52
N ARG A 12 -9.53 -10.51 6.25
CA ARG A 12 -9.77 -10.96 4.86
C ARG A 12 -10.49 -9.88 4.08
N PRO A 13 -9.91 -9.36 2.99
CA PRO A 13 -10.64 -8.52 2.06
C PRO A 13 -11.92 -9.26 1.59
N GLY A 14 -13.02 -8.54 1.49
CA GLY A 14 -14.30 -9.13 1.07
C GLY A 14 -15.25 -9.55 2.20
N ASN A 15 -14.75 -9.78 3.41
CA ASN A 15 -15.59 -10.01 4.60
C ASN A 15 -15.53 -8.83 5.59
N CYS A 16 -14.72 -7.82 5.33
CA CYS A 16 -14.63 -6.64 6.17
C CYS A 16 -15.58 -5.58 5.62
N THR A 17 -16.57 -5.21 6.42
CA THR A 17 -17.52 -4.12 6.12
C THR A 17 -17.05 -2.77 6.64
N VAL A 18 -15.89 -2.74 7.29
CA VAL A 18 -15.27 -1.54 7.85
C VAL A 18 -14.27 -0.99 6.83
N ASP A 19 -14.34 0.30 6.56
CA ASP A 19 -13.36 0.94 5.69
C ASP A 19 -11.94 0.85 6.29
N PRO A 20 -10.90 0.78 5.44
CA PRO A 20 -9.54 0.55 5.89
C PRO A 20 -8.98 1.62 6.82
N VAL A 21 -9.40 2.88 6.67
CA VAL A 21 -8.92 3.98 7.53
C VAL A 21 -9.50 3.84 8.93
N THR A 22 -10.81 3.61 9.03
CA THR A 22 -11.46 3.33 10.32
C THR A 22 -10.83 2.13 11.01
N LEU A 23 -10.53 1.06 10.25
CA LEU A 23 -9.87 -0.12 10.80
C LEU A 23 -8.47 0.21 11.35
N VAL A 24 -7.64 0.88 10.55
CA VAL A 24 -6.25 1.19 10.92
C VAL A 24 -6.21 2.20 12.07
N SER A 25 -7.07 3.21 12.05
CA SER A 25 -7.18 4.19 13.14
C SER A 25 -7.66 3.53 14.43
N GLY A 26 -8.67 2.67 14.37
CA GLY A 26 -9.14 1.93 15.53
C GLY A 26 -8.09 0.98 16.10
N LEU A 27 -7.26 0.35 15.24
CA LEU A 27 -6.12 -0.47 15.68
C LEU A 27 -5.04 0.38 16.34
N HIS A 28 -4.78 1.58 15.82
CA HIS A 28 -3.82 2.52 16.42
C HIS A 28 -4.27 2.97 17.82
N GLU A 29 -5.54 3.26 17.98
CA GLU A 29 -6.13 3.64 19.27
C GLU A 29 -6.15 2.48 20.28
N ALA A 30 -6.47 1.27 19.81
CA ALA A 30 -6.55 0.08 20.66
C ALA A 30 -5.17 -0.44 21.12
N PHE A 31 -4.12 -0.21 20.35
CA PHE A 31 -2.76 -0.72 20.59
C PHE A 31 -1.70 0.39 20.43
N PRO A 32 -1.77 1.47 21.22
CA PRO A 32 -0.95 2.67 20.98
C PRO A 32 0.56 2.42 21.15
N GLU A 33 0.98 1.53 22.04
CA GLU A 33 2.40 1.22 22.25
C GLU A 33 3.01 0.51 21.05
N GLN A 34 2.33 -0.51 20.52
CA GLN A 34 2.78 -1.28 19.37
C GLN A 34 2.73 -0.44 18.08
N ALA A 35 1.67 0.31 17.92
CA ALA A 35 1.46 1.19 16.78
C ALA A 35 2.50 2.31 16.72
N SER A 36 2.81 2.92 17.86
CA SER A 36 3.81 4.00 17.94
C SER A 36 5.24 3.49 17.72
N ALA A 37 5.49 2.20 17.90
CA ALA A 37 6.81 1.63 17.64
C ALA A 37 7.19 1.72 16.15
N ASP A 38 6.23 1.63 15.24
CA ASP A 38 6.45 1.71 13.78
C ASP A 38 6.91 3.09 13.33
N ILE A 39 6.47 4.13 14.04
CA ILE A 39 6.71 5.53 13.70
C ILE A 39 7.54 6.27 14.76
N ARG A 40 8.34 5.51 15.52
CA ARG A 40 9.14 6.04 16.61
C ARG A 40 10.03 7.21 16.17
N GLY A 41 10.00 8.29 16.96
CA GLY A 41 10.75 9.50 16.68
C GLY A 41 10.12 10.43 15.65
N THR A 42 8.88 10.15 15.23
CA THR A 42 8.10 11.02 14.38
C THR A 42 6.80 11.46 15.05
N ARG A 43 6.17 12.52 14.55
CA ARG A 43 4.81 12.91 14.89
C ARG A 43 3.89 12.35 13.80
N LEU A 44 2.96 11.49 14.19
CA LEU A 44 1.91 11.03 13.30
C LEU A 44 0.94 12.20 13.03
N LEU A 45 0.65 12.42 11.75
CA LEU A 45 -0.38 13.37 11.31
C LEU A 45 -1.67 12.61 11.01
N PHE A 46 -1.61 11.62 10.12
CA PHE A 46 -2.75 10.75 9.84
C PHE A 46 -2.30 9.39 9.32
N LEU A 47 -3.22 8.45 9.35
CA LEU A 47 -3.08 7.11 8.78
C LEU A 47 -4.00 6.97 7.58
N GLU A 48 -3.54 6.26 6.59
CA GLU A 48 -4.31 5.90 5.40
C GLU A 48 -4.24 4.39 5.20
N GLY A 49 -5.38 3.77 4.94
CA GLY A 49 -5.48 2.34 4.69
C GLY A 49 -6.04 2.06 3.30
N HIS A 50 -5.37 1.22 2.54
CA HIS A 50 -5.87 0.74 1.26
C HIS A 50 -6.28 -0.73 1.39
N SER A 51 -7.57 -1.02 1.19
CA SER A 51 -8.12 -2.39 1.22
C SER A 51 -8.18 -3.04 -0.15
N MET A 52 -7.86 -2.31 -1.21
CA MET A 52 -7.82 -2.91 -2.53
C MET A 52 -6.79 -4.03 -2.53
N GLY A 53 -7.28 -5.24 -2.65
CA GLY A 53 -6.47 -6.44 -2.60
C GLY A 53 -5.29 -6.36 -3.56
N MET A 54 -4.21 -7.06 -3.24
CA MET A 54 -3.00 -7.09 -4.06
C MET A 54 -3.36 -7.44 -5.51
N LEU A 55 -3.01 -6.55 -6.44
CA LEU A 55 -3.14 -6.76 -7.87
C LEU A 55 -1.81 -7.20 -8.46
N ILE A 56 -1.84 -8.23 -9.31
CA ILE A 56 -0.71 -8.54 -10.19
C ILE A 56 -1.10 -8.15 -11.61
N GLY A 57 -0.41 -7.15 -12.14
CA GLY A 57 -0.49 -6.79 -13.55
C GLY A 57 0.58 -7.51 -14.35
N THR A 58 0.22 -8.14 -15.46
CA THR A 58 1.17 -8.83 -16.36
C THR A 58 1.07 -8.31 -17.77
N ARG A 59 2.20 -8.35 -18.50
CA ARG A 59 2.27 -7.86 -19.88
C ARG A 59 1.73 -8.85 -20.89
N ASP A 60 2.24 -10.05 -20.91
CA ASP A 60 2.04 -10.97 -22.05
C ASP A 60 1.10 -12.15 -21.73
N LYS A 61 1.05 -12.59 -20.49
CA LYS A 61 0.30 -13.79 -20.09
C LYS A 61 -0.62 -13.50 -18.92
N PRO A 62 -1.89 -13.92 -18.98
CA PRO A 62 -2.78 -13.84 -17.83
C PRO A 62 -2.35 -14.81 -16.72
N VAL A 63 -2.62 -14.43 -15.47
CA VAL A 63 -2.51 -15.29 -14.30
C VAL A 63 -3.92 -15.68 -13.88
N THR A 64 -4.31 -16.90 -14.15
CA THR A 64 -5.65 -17.43 -13.85
C THR A 64 -5.63 -18.52 -12.77
N ARG A 65 -4.47 -19.07 -12.50
CA ARG A 65 -4.21 -20.10 -11.49
C ARG A 65 -2.79 -19.95 -10.94
N LEU A 66 -2.54 -20.57 -9.80
CA LEU A 66 -1.28 -20.43 -9.08
C LEU A 66 -0.07 -20.88 -9.91
N GLU A 67 -0.24 -21.92 -10.71
CA GLU A 67 0.83 -22.48 -11.54
C GLU A 67 1.34 -21.49 -12.59
N ASP A 68 0.49 -20.55 -13.03
CA ASP A 68 0.86 -19.56 -14.04
C ASP A 68 1.95 -18.60 -13.53
N LEU A 69 2.07 -18.42 -12.21
CA LEU A 69 3.11 -17.59 -11.58
C LEU A 69 4.49 -18.24 -11.53
N ARG A 70 4.57 -19.56 -11.70
CA ARG A 70 5.85 -20.26 -11.61
C ARG A 70 6.81 -19.81 -12.70
N GLY A 71 7.99 -19.35 -12.27
CA GLY A 71 9.03 -18.85 -13.18
C GLY A 71 8.81 -17.44 -13.69
N MET A 72 7.66 -16.81 -13.41
CA MET A 72 7.45 -15.39 -13.73
C MET A 72 8.27 -14.50 -12.81
N LYS A 73 8.87 -13.46 -13.39
CA LYS A 73 9.57 -12.42 -12.67
C LYS A 73 8.58 -11.31 -12.34
N ILE A 74 8.21 -11.17 -11.08
CA ILE A 74 7.24 -10.18 -10.62
C ILE A 74 7.97 -9.06 -9.89
N GLY A 75 7.83 -7.84 -10.42
CA GLY A 75 8.33 -6.61 -9.82
C GLY A 75 7.54 -6.27 -8.57
N VAL A 76 8.23 -6.01 -7.47
CA VAL A 76 7.61 -5.61 -6.20
C VAL A 76 8.30 -4.34 -5.70
N SER A 77 7.52 -3.28 -5.50
CA SER A 77 8.01 -2.06 -4.86
C SER A 77 7.91 -2.19 -3.34
N GLY A 78 8.95 -1.75 -2.66
CA GLY A 78 9.05 -1.90 -1.21
C GLY A 78 9.54 -3.28 -0.80
N GLY A 79 9.24 -3.65 0.44
CA GLY A 79 9.70 -4.90 1.05
C GLY A 79 8.59 -5.58 1.86
N GLY A 80 9.03 -6.31 2.90
CA GLY A 80 8.12 -6.86 3.90
C GLY A 80 7.19 -7.94 3.35
N ILE A 81 5.94 -7.89 3.81
CA ILE A 81 4.95 -8.93 3.57
C ILE A 81 4.59 -9.08 2.08
N ARG A 82 4.66 -8.00 1.29
CA ARG A 82 4.38 -8.05 -0.16
C ARG A 82 5.35 -8.99 -0.87
N VAL A 83 6.64 -8.90 -0.55
CA VAL A 83 7.69 -9.76 -1.11
C VAL A 83 7.45 -11.21 -0.73
N GLU A 84 7.18 -11.47 0.55
CA GLU A 84 6.98 -12.83 1.04
C GLU A 84 5.72 -13.48 0.43
N ARG A 85 4.67 -12.71 0.21
CA ARG A 85 3.46 -13.20 -0.48
C ARG A 85 3.76 -13.63 -1.91
N VAL A 86 4.43 -12.79 -2.68
CA VAL A 86 4.76 -13.10 -4.08
C VAL A 86 5.66 -14.33 -4.17
N LYS A 87 6.62 -14.47 -3.26
CA LYS A 87 7.44 -15.70 -3.14
C LYS A 87 6.59 -16.91 -2.81
N ALA A 88 5.68 -16.79 -1.83
CA ALA A 88 4.80 -17.89 -1.44
C ALA A 88 3.86 -18.35 -2.56
N LEU A 89 3.51 -17.45 -3.49
CA LEU A 89 2.75 -17.77 -4.70
C LEU A 89 3.60 -18.46 -5.78
N GLY A 90 4.91 -18.62 -5.57
CA GLY A 90 5.81 -19.35 -6.48
C GLY A 90 6.43 -18.50 -7.58
N ALA A 91 6.26 -17.18 -7.56
CA ALA A 91 6.93 -16.29 -8.50
C ALA A 91 8.33 -15.90 -8.04
N THR A 92 9.17 -15.47 -8.99
CA THR A 92 10.47 -14.88 -8.71
C THR A 92 10.28 -13.38 -8.45
N VAL A 93 10.64 -12.91 -7.26
CA VAL A 93 10.53 -11.49 -6.91
C VAL A 93 11.71 -10.70 -7.44
N VAL A 94 11.43 -9.59 -8.10
CA VAL A 94 12.42 -8.57 -8.50
C VAL A 94 12.08 -7.28 -7.75
N GLY A 95 12.99 -6.85 -6.86
CA GLY A 95 12.86 -5.56 -6.17
C GLY A 95 13.00 -4.42 -7.17
N ILE A 96 11.99 -3.54 -7.23
CA ILE A 96 11.97 -2.45 -8.21
C ILE A 96 11.27 -1.23 -7.63
N THR A 97 11.71 -0.05 -8.04
CA THR A 97 11.03 1.19 -7.69
C THR A 97 9.83 1.43 -8.61
N ILE A 98 8.81 2.13 -8.12
CA ILE A 98 7.63 2.47 -8.94
C ILE A 98 8.00 3.26 -10.21
N PRO A 99 8.90 4.26 -10.17
CA PRO A 99 9.35 4.96 -11.38
C PRO A 99 9.97 4.05 -12.44
N ASP A 100 10.69 2.99 -12.03
CA ASP A 100 11.40 2.10 -12.94
C ASP A 100 10.53 0.96 -13.50
N MET A 101 9.31 0.82 -12.97
CA MET A 101 8.43 -0.31 -13.25
C MET A 101 8.02 -0.37 -14.73
N TYR A 102 7.66 0.77 -15.32
CA TYR A 102 7.28 0.86 -16.73
C TYR A 102 8.39 0.34 -17.64
N MET A 103 9.59 0.91 -17.50
CA MET A 103 10.74 0.53 -18.33
C MET A 103 11.15 -0.93 -18.15
N SER A 104 10.99 -1.46 -16.95
CA SER A 104 11.34 -2.85 -16.65
C SER A 104 10.34 -3.84 -17.27
N LEU A 105 9.06 -3.49 -17.30
CA LEU A 105 8.04 -4.22 -18.04
C LEU A 105 8.30 -4.15 -19.55
N GLU A 106 8.58 -2.96 -20.09
CA GLU A 106 8.84 -2.75 -21.50
C GLU A 106 10.04 -3.55 -22.00
N LYS A 107 11.15 -3.53 -21.25
CA LYS A 107 12.38 -4.26 -21.59
C LYS A 107 12.32 -5.77 -21.26
N GLY A 108 11.24 -6.26 -20.65
CA GLY A 108 11.11 -7.66 -20.26
C GLY A 108 12.04 -8.07 -19.11
N VAL A 109 12.52 -7.12 -18.30
CA VAL A 109 13.27 -7.40 -17.07
C VAL A 109 12.35 -8.09 -16.07
N ILE A 110 11.08 -7.67 -16.04
CA ILE A 110 9.98 -8.30 -15.30
C ILE A 110 8.85 -8.68 -16.25
N ASP A 111 8.11 -9.74 -15.92
CA ASP A 111 6.96 -10.23 -16.69
C ASP A 111 5.65 -9.57 -16.23
N GLY A 112 5.64 -9.11 -14.98
CA GLY A 112 4.53 -8.45 -14.34
C GLY A 112 4.98 -7.72 -13.09
N ALA A 113 4.04 -7.03 -12.43
CA ALA A 113 4.33 -6.29 -11.21
C ALA A 113 3.15 -6.34 -10.23
N VAL A 114 3.47 -6.26 -8.94
CA VAL A 114 2.47 -5.94 -7.91
C VAL A 114 2.20 -4.45 -7.96
N ILE A 115 0.97 -4.10 -8.21
CA ILE A 115 0.54 -2.70 -8.36
C ILE A 115 -0.72 -2.42 -7.55
N ASP A 116 -0.90 -1.18 -7.22
CA ASP A 116 -2.15 -0.62 -6.69
C ASP A 116 -2.88 0.07 -7.85
N GLY A 117 -4.20 0.19 -7.81
CA GLY A 117 -5.01 0.64 -8.95
C GLY A 117 -4.67 2.06 -9.43
N ASP A 118 -4.34 2.95 -8.51
CA ASP A 118 -3.91 4.32 -8.78
C ASP A 118 -2.59 4.39 -9.57
N VAL A 119 -1.65 3.47 -9.27
CA VAL A 119 -0.35 3.37 -9.95
C VAL A 119 -0.53 2.98 -11.43
N LEU A 120 -1.53 2.16 -11.72
CA LEU A 120 -1.87 1.78 -13.10
C LEU A 120 -2.10 3.01 -13.99
N ILE A 121 -2.84 3.98 -13.47
CA ILE A 121 -3.20 5.21 -14.18
C ILE A 121 -2.07 6.24 -14.08
N SER A 122 -1.64 6.57 -12.87
CA SER A 122 -0.68 7.66 -12.61
C SER A 122 0.69 7.42 -13.25
N ARG A 123 1.08 6.15 -13.46
CA ARG A 123 2.35 5.75 -14.09
C ARG A 123 2.17 5.19 -15.50
N LYS A 124 1.00 5.35 -16.10
CA LYS A 124 0.68 4.86 -17.45
C LYS A 124 0.98 3.37 -17.65
N LEU A 125 0.93 2.58 -16.57
CA LEU A 125 1.19 1.14 -16.66
C LEU A 125 0.10 0.42 -17.46
N GLY A 126 -1.10 1.01 -17.58
CA GLY A 126 -2.17 0.50 -18.42
C GLY A 126 -1.82 0.44 -19.92
N ASP A 127 -0.79 1.17 -20.37
CA ASP A 127 -0.32 1.10 -21.77
C ASP A 127 0.43 -0.20 -22.04
N ILE A 128 0.99 -0.84 -21.02
CA ILE A 128 1.83 -2.04 -21.14
C ILE A 128 1.27 -3.27 -20.45
N ILE A 129 0.57 -3.10 -19.34
CA ILE A 129 -0.12 -4.19 -18.62
C ILE A 129 -1.41 -4.51 -19.37
N ARG A 130 -1.57 -5.77 -19.78
CA ARG A 130 -2.72 -6.25 -20.52
C ARG A 130 -3.64 -7.17 -19.73
N HIS A 131 -3.13 -7.74 -18.64
CA HIS A 131 -3.88 -8.66 -17.80
C HIS A 131 -3.72 -8.25 -16.35
N MET A 132 -4.82 -8.27 -15.61
CA MET A 132 -4.83 -7.96 -14.19
C MET A 132 -5.48 -9.10 -13.41
N THR A 133 -4.82 -9.51 -12.35
CA THR A 133 -5.32 -10.56 -11.44
C THR A 133 -5.46 -9.96 -10.05
N LEU A 134 -6.68 -9.95 -9.54
CA LEU A 134 -6.99 -9.52 -8.18
C LEU A 134 -6.82 -10.71 -7.23
N LEU A 135 -5.88 -10.60 -6.31
CA LEU A 135 -5.56 -11.69 -5.38
C LEU A 135 -6.29 -11.60 -4.04
N ASN A 136 -6.85 -10.43 -3.70
CA ASN A 136 -7.50 -10.18 -2.40
C ASN A 136 -6.63 -10.61 -1.19
N MET A 137 -5.35 -10.34 -1.25
CA MET A 137 -4.38 -10.78 -0.25
C MET A 137 -3.89 -9.63 0.64
N GLY A 138 -4.82 -8.91 1.25
CA GLY A 138 -4.52 -7.84 2.20
C GLY A 138 -4.38 -6.46 1.56
N GLY A 139 -4.14 -5.48 2.40
CA GLY A 139 -4.01 -4.07 2.03
C GLY A 139 -2.64 -3.50 2.39
N SER A 140 -2.53 -2.20 2.26
CA SER A 140 -1.37 -1.40 2.65
C SER A 140 -1.78 -0.33 3.64
N VAL A 141 -0.88 0.02 4.54
CA VAL A 141 -1.04 1.15 5.45
C VAL A 141 0.01 2.20 5.10
N PHE A 142 -0.42 3.43 5.01
CA PHE A 142 0.45 4.57 4.82
C PHE A 142 0.40 5.48 6.05
N TYR A 143 1.54 6.05 6.38
CA TYR A 143 1.71 6.98 7.49
C TYR A 143 2.08 8.33 6.91
N CYS A 144 1.30 9.36 7.22
CA CYS A 144 1.76 10.73 7.06
C CYS A 144 2.37 11.18 8.37
N VAL A 145 3.67 11.42 8.36
CA VAL A 145 4.43 11.77 9.55
C VAL A 145 5.27 13.02 9.34
N MET A 146 5.52 13.73 10.42
CA MET A 146 6.36 14.93 10.43
C MET A 146 7.47 14.79 11.45
N ASN A 147 8.59 15.46 11.21
CA ASN A 147 9.63 15.60 12.22
C ASN A 147 9.07 16.42 13.40
N PRO A 148 9.15 15.91 14.66
CA PRO A 148 8.57 16.60 15.82
C PRO A 148 9.14 18.01 16.02
N GLN A 149 10.46 18.17 15.89
CA GLN A 149 11.10 19.48 16.06
C GLN A 149 10.66 20.48 14.99
N SER A 150 10.44 20.01 13.75
CA SER A 150 9.92 20.87 12.68
C SER A 150 8.49 21.33 12.98
N TYR A 151 7.66 20.45 13.56
CA TYR A 151 6.32 20.79 13.99
C TYR A 151 6.32 21.81 15.16
N GLU A 152 7.16 21.57 16.17
CA GLU A 152 7.27 22.44 17.33
C GLU A 152 7.78 23.85 16.99
N ASN A 153 8.63 23.96 15.97
CA ASN A 153 9.15 25.24 15.48
C ASN A 153 8.12 26.05 14.67
N LEU A 154 6.98 25.47 14.34
CA LEU A 154 5.91 26.21 13.65
C LEU A 154 5.22 27.20 14.60
N PRO A 155 4.76 28.36 14.08
CA PRO A 155 3.83 29.22 14.78
C PRO A 155 2.56 28.47 15.22
N PRO A 156 1.93 28.88 16.36
CA PRO A 156 0.76 28.16 16.88
C PRO A 156 -0.41 28.06 15.92
N ASP A 157 -0.64 29.09 15.12
CA ASP A 157 -1.68 29.13 14.09
C ASP A 157 -1.43 28.10 12.98
N LEU A 158 -0.20 27.93 12.53
CA LEU A 158 0.16 26.92 11.54
C LEU A 158 0.10 25.50 12.12
N ARG A 159 0.48 25.31 13.39
CA ARG A 159 0.29 24.00 14.05
C ARG A 159 -1.19 23.62 14.09
N LYS A 160 -2.06 24.59 14.44
CA LYS A 160 -3.50 24.35 14.44
C LYS A 160 -4.01 23.96 13.05
N VAL A 161 -3.57 24.63 11.99
CA VAL A 161 -3.95 24.28 10.61
C VAL A 161 -3.53 22.86 10.26
N ILE A 162 -2.30 22.46 10.61
CA ILE A 162 -1.82 21.09 10.37
C ILE A 162 -2.69 20.08 11.13
N ASP A 163 -2.99 20.34 12.39
CA ASP A 163 -3.80 19.43 13.21
C ASP A 163 -5.23 19.32 12.65
N ASP A 164 -5.87 20.43 12.31
CA ASP A 164 -7.21 20.46 11.73
C ASP A 164 -7.25 19.70 10.38
N VAL A 165 -6.32 19.99 9.47
CA VAL A 165 -6.26 19.31 8.17
C VAL A 165 -5.96 17.84 8.34
N SER A 166 -5.07 17.46 9.27
CA SER A 166 -4.74 16.06 9.52
C SER A 166 -5.93 15.27 10.05
N ALA A 167 -6.76 15.88 10.88
CA ALA A 167 -7.96 15.23 11.41
C ALA A 167 -9.03 15.02 10.34
N ASP A 168 -9.15 15.94 9.39
CA ASP A 168 -10.19 15.90 8.35
C ASP A 168 -9.76 15.15 7.09
N PHE A 169 -8.45 15.12 6.79
CA PHE A 169 -7.93 14.63 5.52
C PHE A 169 -8.21 13.14 5.30
N ALA A 170 -7.91 12.29 6.27
CA ALA A 170 -8.08 10.86 6.12
C ALA A 170 -9.55 10.48 5.87
N PRO A 171 -10.54 10.97 6.65
CA PRO A 171 -11.96 10.75 6.37
C PRO A 171 -12.41 11.31 5.01
N ALA A 172 -11.94 12.49 4.62
CA ALA A 172 -12.34 13.14 3.38
C ALA A 172 -11.83 12.37 2.14
N VAL A 173 -10.55 12.00 2.13
CA VAL A 173 -9.95 11.22 1.03
C VAL A 173 -10.63 9.87 0.89
N MET A 174 -10.96 9.21 1.99
CA MET A 174 -11.59 7.91 1.94
C MET A 174 -13.02 7.98 1.41
N LYS A 175 -13.77 9.01 1.78
CA LYS A 175 -15.11 9.21 1.23
C LYS A 175 -15.09 9.38 -0.29
N GLU A 176 -14.13 10.14 -0.81
CA GLU A 176 -13.98 10.39 -2.25
C GLU A 176 -13.46 9.17 -3.02
N PHE A 177 -12.73 8.27 -2.34
CA PHE A 177 -12.12 7.09 -2.97
C PHE A 177 -13.06 5.88 -3.00
N TRP A 178 -14.08 5.85 -2.10
CA TRP A 178 -14.98 4.68 -1.94
C TRP A 178 -16.43 4.94 -2.38
N ASP A 179 -16.82 6.20 -2.61
CA ASP A 179 -18.10 6.59 -3.22
C ASP A 179 -18.00 6.55 -4.75
#